data_372f529359577687c6ae6242f32bb33c
#
_entry.id   372f529359577687c6ae6242f32bb33c
#
_cell.length_a   1.000
_cell.length_b   1.000
_cell.length_c   1.000
_cell.angle_alpha   90.00
_cell.angle_beta   90.00
_cell.angle_gamma   90.00
#
_symmetry.space_group_name_H-M   'P 1'
#
loop_
_entity.id
_entity.type
_entity.pdbx_description
1 polymer ?
#
loop_
_entity_poly.entity_id
_entity_poly.type
_entity_poly.pdbx_seq_one_letter_code
_entity_poly.pdbx_strand_id
1 'polypeptide(L)'
;RGKGAAIKTAAAALSRSGADYMIVMDADGQHDPADLPKFIASVNADPACIAVGCRDFSSPDIPASSRFGRNFSNFWCRLETGVRCDDTQSGFRAYPVNALRKLHLFCDRYNFEIEAFVRLLWAGFRLVEIPISVSYRDRVTHFDQWRDNVRLSLLHTCLVLRRILPIPHKRLAPGDPERTDWRILLHPLRFCRAPLEENADPPGLAASAAVGTYFAVLPLIGVHMAVILYCCIRLKLNKV
;
A
#
# COMPACT_ATOMS: atom_id res chain seq x y z
N ARG A 1 -1.77 -4.56 23.20
CA ARG A 1 -2.61 -4.76 22.01
C ARG A 1 -2.92 -3.39 21.43
N GLY A 2 -3.02 -3.23 20.12
CA GLY A 2 -3.24 -1.96 19.45
C GLY A 2 -4.36 -2.05 18.41
N LYS A 3 -4.58 -0.95 17.64
CA LYS A 3 -5.62 -0.81 16.62
C LYS A 3 -5.59 -1.97 15.62
N GLY A 4 -4.41 -2.32 15.08
CA GLY A 4 -4.27 -3.43 14.12
C GLY A 4 -4.68 -4.78 14.70
N ALA A 5 -4.34 -5.05 15.98
CA ALA A 5 -4.79 -6.27 16.65
C ALA A 5 -6.32 -6.34 16.82
N ALA A 6 -6.96 -5.20 17.11
CA ALA A 6 -8.41 -5.12 17.21
C ALA A 6 -9.07 -5.38 15.84
N ILE A 7 -8.56 -4.79 14.77
CA ILE A 7 -9.05 -4.99 13.40
C ILE A 7 -8.90 -6.46 12.98
N LYS A 8 -7.75 -7.09 13.26
CA LYS A 8 -7.54 -8.53 12.97
C LYS A 8 -8.52 -9.42 13.73
N THR A 9 -8.80 -9.10 14.99
CA THR A 9 -9.79 -9.82 15.80
C THR A 9 -11.20 -9.67 15.25
N ALA A 10 -11.59 -8.45 14.88
CA ALA A 10 -12.88 -8.17 14.25
C ALA A 10 -13.04 -8.90 12.91
N ALA A 11 -12.02 -8.87 12.05
CA ALA A 11 -12.03 -9.60 10.78
C ALA A 11 -12.18 -11.11 10.99
N ALA A 12 -11.54 -11.69 12.01
CA ALA A 12 -11.70 -13.10 12.36
C ALA A 12 -13.12 -13.45 12.83
N ALA A 13 -13.78 -12.56 13.57
CA ALA A 13 -15.15 -12.73 14.01
C ALA A 13 -16.13 -12.60 12.84
N LEU A 14 -16.01 -11.55 12.04
CA LEU A 14 -16.87 -11.26 10.89
C LEU A 14 -16.78 -12.32 9.79
N SER A 15 -15.62 -12.91 9.58
CA SER A 15 -15.48 -14.01 8.63
C SER A 15 -16.30 -15.25 9.02
N ARG A 16 -16.51 -15.49 10.32
CA ARG A 16 -17.37 -16.59 10.79
C ARG A 16 -18.86 -16.32 10.54
N SER A 17 -19.26 -15.05 10.51
CA SER A 17 -20.63 -14.64 10.18
C SER A 17 -20.87 -14.49 8.67
N GLY A 18 -19.87 -14.76 7.84
CA GLY A 18 -20.01 -14.67 6.38
C GLY A 18 -19.95 -13.25 5.81
N ALA A 19 -19.46 -12.27 6.58
CA ALA A 19 -19.32 -10.90 6.09
C ALA A 19 -18.22 -10.80 5.03
N ASP A 20 -18.52 -10.18 3.89
CA ASP A 20 -17.55 -9.96 2.82
C ASP A 20 -16.63 -8.78 3.11
N TYR A 21 -17.20 -7.70 3.67
CA TYR A 21 -16.50 -6.47 3.98
C TYR A 21 -16.66 -6.06 5.44
N MET A 22 -15.65 -5.35 5.93
CA MET A 22 -15.64 -4.68 7.23
C MET A 22 -15.31 -3.21 7.04
N ILE A 23 -16.17 -2.34 7.54
CA ILE A 23 -15.90 -0.90 7.58
C ILE A 23 -15.39 -0.56 8.98
N VAL A 24 -14.23 0.11 9.02
CA VAL A 24 -13.55 0.55 10.24
C VAL A 24 -13.56 2.07 10.27
N MET A 25 -13.90 2.63 11.41
CA MET A 25 -13.87 4.07 11.67
C MET A 25 -13.23 4.32 13.04
N ASP A 26 -12.39 5.33 13.15
CA ASP A 26 -11.82 5.72 14.46
C ASP A 26 -12.90 6.26 15.38
N ALA A 27 -12.85 5.84 16.65
CA ALA A 27 -13.85 6.22 17.65
C ALA A 27 -13.45 7.48 18.44
N ASP A 28 -12.61 8.32 17.88
CA ASP A 28 -12.13 9.58 18.47
C ASP A 28 -13.04 10.79 18.18
N GLY A 29 -14.16 10.54 17.50
CA GLY A 29 -15.14 11.57 17.17
C GLY A 29 -14.73 12.49 16.01
N GLN A 30 -13.62 12.21 15.33
CA GLN A 30 -13.17 13.02 14.19
C GLN A 30 -13.94 12.73 12.90
N HIS A 31 -14.35 11.48 12.68
CA HIS A 31 -15.07 11.06 11.48
C HIS A 31 -16.59 11.19 11.63
N ASP A 32 -17.27 11.63 10.57
CA ASP A 32 -18.73 11.72 10.54
C ASP A 32 -19.32 10.36 10.12
N PRO A 33 -20.18 9.73 10.97
CA PRO A 33 -20.88 8.51 10.61
C PRO A 33 -21.82 8.66 9.39
N ALA A 34 -22.23 9.88 9.04
CA ALA A 34 -23.04 10.16 7.86
C ALA A 34 -22.33 9.83 6.55
N ASP A 35 -20.99 9.67 6.55
CA ASP A 35 -20.23 9.22 5.39
C ASP A 35 -20.24 7.69 5.19
N LEU A 36 -20.73 6.90 6.17
CA LEU A 36 -20.78 5.44 6.09
C LEU A 36 -21.50 4.89 4.84
N PRO A 37 -22.65 5.45 4.41
CA PRO A 37 -23.34 4.98 3.20
C PRO A 37 -22.47 5.05 1.94
N LYS A 38 -21.52 6.00 1.84
CA LYS A 38 -20.62 6.12 0.70
C LYS A 38 -19.69 4.90 0.59
N PHE A 39 -19.20 4.40 1.72
CA PHE A 39 -18.38 3.18 1.77
C PHE A 39 -19.20 1.94 1.38
N ILE A 40 -20.43 1.82 1.88
CA ILE A 40 -21.32 0.71 1.53
C ILE A 40 -21.60 0.72 0.02
N ALA A 41 -21.91 1.87 -0.54
CA ALA A 41 -22.15 1.99 -1.99
C ALA A 41 -20.90 1.60 -2.80
N SER A 42 -19.71 2.02 -2.35
CA SER A 42 -18.46 1.74 -3.01
C SER A 42 -18.13 0.24 -3.06
N VAL A 43 -18.24 -0.48 -1.93
CA VAL A 43 -17.94 -1.91 -1.86
C VAL A 43 -18.98 -2.76 -2.59
N ASN A 44 -20.22 -2.30 -2.68
CA ASN A 44 -21.27 -2.95 -3.46
C ASN A 44 -21.05 -2.77 -4.98
N ALA A 45 -20.52 -1.61 -5.39
CA ALA A 45 -20.21 -1.34 -6.79
C ALA A 45 -18.97 -2.09 -7.27
N ASP A 46 -17.97 -2.26 -6.41
CA ASP A 46 -16.71 -2.94 -6.73
C ASP A 46 -16.30 -3.91 -5.61
N PRO A 47 -16.66 -5.20 -5.72
CA PRO A 47 -16.24 -6.22 -4.74
C PRO A 47 -14.73 -6.52 -4.73
N ALA A 48 -13.96 -5.91 -5.63
CA ALA A 48 -12.51 -6.05 -5.69
C ALA A 48 -11.78 -4.77 -5.24
N CYS A 49 -12.40 -3.94 -4.39
CA CYS A 49 -11.79 -2.70 -3.92
C CYS A 49 -11.33 -2.75 -2.46
N ILE A 50 -10.44 -1.82 -2.12
CA ILE A 50 -10.23 -1.29 -0.77
C ILE A 50 -10.70 0.16 -0.80
N ALA A 51 -11.65 0.54 0.06
CA ALA A 51 -12.11 1.91 0.14
C ALA A 51 -11.39 2.65 1.29
N VAL A 52 -10.91 3.85 1.00
CA VAL A 52 -10.17 4.72 1.94
C VAL A 52 -10.82 6.09 1.97
N GLY A 53 -11.19 6.55 3.16
CA GLY A 53 -11.72 7.89 3.35
C GLY A 53 -10.63 8.93 3.19
N CYS A 54 -10.80 9.88 2.29
CA CYS A 54 -9.87 10.96 2.04
C CYS A 54 -10.35 12.25 2.70
N ARG A 55 -9.54 12.76 3.62
CA ARG A 55 -9.78 14.03 4.30
C ARG A 55 -9.40 15.20 3.41
N ASP A 56 -10.15 16.27 3.50
CA ASP A 56 -9.74 17.53 2.87
C ASP A 56 -8.66 18.24 3.71
N PHE A 57 -7.47 18.40 3.14
CA PHE A 57 -6.33 19.06 3.75
C PHE A 57 -6.10 20.49 3.21
N SER A 58 -7.05 21.04 2.48
CA SER A 58 -6.96 22.41 1.96
C SER A 58 -7.13 23.48 3.05
N SER A 59 -7.81 23.13 4.16
CA SER A 59 -8.01 24.06 5.27
C SER A 59 -6.69 24.55 5.87
N PRO A 60 -6.56 25.87 6.11
CA PRO A 60 -5.38 26.47 6.75
C PRO A 60 -5.20 26.00 8.21
N ASP A 61 -6.26 25.54 8.88
CA ASP A 61 -6.25 25.13 10.29
C ASP A 61 -5.50 23.81 10.54
N ILE A 62 -5.14 23.10 9.47
CA ILE A 62 -4.43 21.82 9.59
C ILE A 62 -2.94 22.06 9.81
N PRO A 63 -2.34 21.50 10.89
CA PRO A 63 -0.93 21.68 11.17
C PRO A 63 -0.01 21.21 10.03
N ALA A 64 1.05 21.95 9.77
CA ALA A 64 2.03 21.62 8.73
C ALA A 64 2.66 20.22 8.95
N SER A 65 2.87 19.83 10.21
CA SER A 65 3.36 18.50 10.58
C SER A 65 2.43 17.36 10.12
N SER A 66 1.12 17.57 10.20
CA SER A 66 0.12 16.60 9.72
C SER A 66 0.14 16.47 8.19
N ARG A 67 0.30 17.62 7.48
CA ARG A 67 0.47 17.61 6.01
C ARG A 67 1.75 16.92 5.59
N PHE A 68 2.86 17.20 6.29
CA PHE A 68 4.15 16.53 6.01
C PHE A 68 4.06 15.03 6.23
N GLY A 69 3.53 14.57 7.37
CA GLY A 69 3.40 13.15 7.67
C GLY A 69 2.56 12.40 6.63
N ARG A 70 1.42 12.99 6.21
CA ARG A 70 0.58 12.43 5.14
C ARG A 70 1.35 12.35 3.82
N ASN A 71 1.99 13.44 3.38
CA ASN A 71 2.71 13.46 2.11
C ASN A 71 3.86 12.47 2.09
N PHE A 72 4.57 12.34 3.21
CA PHE A 72 5.61 11.34 3.40
C PHE A 72 5.06 9.90 3.26
N SER A 73 3.97 9.59 3.96
CA SER A 73 3.33 8.28 3.87
C SER A 73 2.80 7.99 2.46
N ASN A 74 2.14 8.96 1.82
CA ASN A 74 1.62 8.83 0.45
C ASN A 74 2.74 8.57 -0.55
N PHE A 75 3.89 9.26 -0.41
CA PHE A 75 5.07 9.03 -1.26
C PHE A 75 5.55 7.58 -1.17
N TRP A 76 5.75 7.06 0.05
CA TRP A 76 6.22 5.69 0.24
C TRP A 76 5.22 4.66 -0.24
N CYS A 77 3.92 4.83 0.07
CA CYS A 77 2.88 3.93 -0.42
C CYS A 77 2.81 3.91 -1.96
N ARG A 78 2.98 5.07 -2.60
CA ARG A 78 3.08 5.15 -4.06
C ARG A 78 4.31 4.41 -4.59
N LEU A 79 5.47 4.59 -3.96
CA LEU A 79 6.68 3.86 -4.33
C LEU A 79 6.50 2.35 -4.19
N GLU A 80 5.81 1.89 -3.14
CA GLU A 80 5.59 0.47 -2.83
C GLU A 80 4.56 -0.19 -3.75
N THR A 81 3.52 0.54 -4.14
CA THR A 81 2.37 -0.02 -4.86
C THR A 81 2.26 0.41 -6.31
N GLY A 82 2.83 1.56 -6.67
CA GLY A 82 2.59 2.25 -7.94
C GLY A 82 1.24 2.98 -8.00
N VAL A 83 0.42 2.92 -6.94
CA VAL A 83 -0.91 3.55 -6.86
C VAL A 83 -0.81 4.86 -6.09
N ARG A 84 -1.40 5.92 -6.62
CA ARG A 84 -1.54 7.19 -5.90
C ARG A 84 -2.72 7.09 -4.95
N CYS A 85 -2.53 7.54 -3.71
CA CYS A 85 -3.56 7.73 -2.71
C CYS A 85 -3.34 9.09 -2.05
N ASP A 86 -4.41 9.85 -1.87
CA ASP A 86 -4.31 11.20 -1.33
C ASP A 86 -4.32 11.22 0.22
N ASP A 87 -4.79 10.14 0.88
CA ASP A 87 -4.75 10.02 2.34
C ASP A 87 -4.52 8.59 2.84
N THR A 88 -3.27 8.12 2.78
CA THR A 88 -2.89 6.79 3.27
C THR A 88 -2.91 6.64 4.79
N GLN A 89 -3.14 7.71 5.54
CA GLN A 89 -3.19 7.69 7.01
C GLN A 89 -4.60 7.78 7.59
N SER A 90 -5.64 7.84 6.75
CA SER A 90 -7.02 7.86 7.21
C SER A 90 -7.39 6.55 7.89
N GLY A 91 -8.06 6.64 9.04
CA GLY A 91 -8.57 5.50 9.78
C GLY A 91 -9.98 5.06 9.38
N PHE A 92 -10.62 5.76 8.45
CA PHE A 92 -11.95 5.38 7.94
C PHE A 92 -11.77 4.58 6.65
N ARG A 93 -11.97 3.26 6.73
CA ARG A 93 -11.68 2.33 5.63
C ARG A 93 -12.65 1.18 5.54
N ALA A 94 -12.87 0.67 4.32
CA ALA A 94 -13.51 -0.62 4.10
C ALA A 94 -12.49 -1.66 3.65
N TYR A 95 -12.47 -2.79 4.35
CA TYR A 95 -11.55 -3.90 4.11
C TYR A 95 -12.29 -5.16 3.68
N PRO A 96 -11.81 -5.88 2.64
CA PRO A 96 -12.31 -7.21 2.31
C PRO A 96 -11.89 -8.22 3.39
N VAL A 97 -12.84 -8.75 4.15
CA VAL A 97 -12.61 -9.57 5.36
C VAL A 97 -11.79 -10.82 5.04
N ASN A 98 -12.16 -11.57 4.00
CA ASN A 98 -11.49 -12.80 3.63
C ASN A 98 -10.05 -12.56 3.15
N ALA A 99 -9.81 -11.49 2.39
CA ALA A 99 -8.47 -11.14 1.95
C ALA A 99 -7.59 -10.70 3.13
N LEU A 100 -8.12 -9.86 4.01
CA LEU A 100 -7.40 -9.40 5.19
C LEU A 100 -6.93 -10.56 6.08
N ARG A 101 -7.76 -11.59 6.24
CA ARG A 101 -7.41 -12.80 6.99
C ARG A 101 -6.37 -13.68 6.31
N LYS A 102 -6.45 -13.81 4.97
CA LYS A 102 -5.52 -14.63 4.18
C LYS A 102 -4.15 -13.98 4.02
N LEU A 103 -4.04 -12.68 4.24
CA LEU A 103 -2.78 -11.96 4.30
C LEU A 103 -2.16 -12.10 5.69
N HIS A 104 -0.91 -12.55 5.74
CA HIS A 104 -0.14 -12.57 6.99
C HIS A 104 0.33 -11.15 7.31
N LEU A 105 -0.45 -10.41 8.09
CA LEU A 105 -0.17 -9.04 8.53
C LEU A 105 0.50 -9.07 9.90
N PHE A 106 1.67 -8.44 10.01
CA PHE A 106 2.52 -8.49 11.21
C PHE A 106 2.26 -7.34 12.16
N CYS A 107 1.83 -6.19 11.64
CA CYS A 107 1.63 -4.99 12.43
C CYS A 107 0.37 -5.09 13.30
N ASP A 108 0.47 -4.62 14.56
CA ASP A 108 -0.63 -4.66 15.55
C ASP A 108 -1.08 -3.26 15.98
N ARG A 109 -0.36 -2.19 15.62
CA ARG A 109 -0.63 -0.80 16.03
C ARG A 109 -1.05 0.05 14.82
N TYR A 110 -0.71 1.34 14.81
CA TYR A 110 -1.06 2.29 13.74
C TYR A 110 -0.43 1.94 12.38
N ASN A 111 0.76 1.36 12.39
CA ASN A 111 1.43 0.88 11.18
C ASN A 111 0.67 -0.23 10.43
N PHE A 112 -0.28 -0.90 11.08
CA PHE A 112 -1.17 -1.89 10.44
C PHE A 112 -1.91 -1.31 9.24
N GLU A 113 -2.36 -0.06 9.32
CA GLU A 113 -3.15 0.56 8.25
C GLU A 113 -2.36 0.67 6.94
N ILE A 114 -1.07 1.00 7.05
CA ILE A 114 -0.16 1.05 5.89
C ILE A 114 0.15 -0.36 5.38
N GLU A 115 0.44 -1.30 6.29
CA GLU A 115 0.69 -2.68 5.89
C GLU A 115 -0.50 -3.30 5.16
N ALA A 116 -1.70 -3.17 5.72
CA ALA A 116 -2.93 -3.69 5.13
C ALA A 116 -3.22 -3.04 3.77
N PHE A 117 -3.07 -1.72 3.66
CA PHE A 117 -3.25 -0.97 2.41
C PHE A 117 -2.33 -1.49 1.31
N VAL A 118 -1.03 -1.51 1.56
CA VAL A 118 -0.03 -1.95 0.57
C VAL A 118 -0.23 -3.42 0.19
N ARG A 119 -0.46 -4.28 1.17
CA ARG A 119 -0.60 -5.71 0.95
C ARG A 119 -1.89 -6.09 0.21
N LEU A 120 -2.99 -5.36 0.42
CA LEU A 120 -4.23 -5.53 -0.33
C LEU A 120 -4.09 -5.07 -1.78
N LEU A 121 -3.43 -3.94 -2.03
CA LEU A 121 -3.12 -3.51 -3.40
C LEU A 121 -2.22 -4.51 -4.14
N TRP A 122 -1.22 -5.07 -3.46
CA TRP A 122 -0.41 -6.16 -4.02
C TRP A 122 -1.23 -7.44 -4.26
N ALA A 123 -2.27 -7.65 -3.47
CA ALA A 123 -3.19 -8.79 -3.66
C ALA A 123 -4.20 -8.59 -4.79
N GLY A 124 -4.12 -7.47 -5.52
CA GLY A 124 -4.93 -7.19 -6.71
C GLY A 124 -6.19 -6.34 -6.44
N PHE A 125 -6.42 -5.90 -5.20
CA PHE A 125 -7.53 -5.01 -4.90
C PHE A 125 -7.27 -3.61 -5.47
N ARG A 126 -8.33 -2.96 -5.95
CA ARG A 126 -8.29 -1.58 -6.45
C ARG A 126 -8.53 -0.59 -5.32
N LEU A 127 -7.89 0.57 -5.38
CA LEU A 127 -8.15 1.67 -4.46
C LEU A 127 -9.38 2.45 -4.92
N VAL A 128 -10.29 2.70 -3.98
CA VAL A 128 -11.38 3.67 -4.12
C VAL A 128 -11.24 4.71 -3.01
N GLU A 129 -11.08 5.96 -3.40
CA GLU A 129 -10.97 7.09 -2.47
C GLU A 129 -12.33 7.73 -2.28
N ILE A 130 -12.74 7.91 -1.02
CA ILE A 130 -14.05 8.44 -0.64
C ILE A 130 -13.84 9.77 0.09
N PRO A 131 -14.31 10.89 -0.43
CA PRO A 131 -14.29 12.15 0.30
C PRO A 131 -15.09 12.05 1.60
N ILE A 132 -14.44 12.35 2.73
CA ILE A 132 -15.04 12.29 4.06
C ILE A 132 -14.97 13.62 4.78
N SER A 133 -15.96 13.85 5.63
CA SER A 133 -16.02 14.99 6.54
C SER A 133 -15.23 14.70 7.81
N VAL A 134 -14.44 15.67 8.29
CA VAL A 134 -13.64 15.51 9.52
C VAL A 134 -13.79 16.74 10.40
N SER A 135 -14.04 16.50 11.69
CA SER A 135 -14.03 17.53 12.73
C SER A 135 -12.74 17.43 13.54
N TYR A 136 -12.00 18.55 13.61
CA TYR A 136 -10.73 18.59 14.37
C TYR A 136 -10.92 19.14 15.81
N ARG A 137 -12.15 19.11 16.34
CA ARG A 137 -12.44 19.53 17.73
C ARG A 137 -11.88 18.49 18.72
N ASP A 138 -11.27 18.95 19.78
CA ASP A 138 -10.82 18.16 20.94
C ASP A 138 -9.87 16.97 20.60
N ARG A 139 -8.82 17.25 19.86
CA ARG A 139 -7.88 16.24 19.38
C ARG A 139 -7.06 15.65 20.54
N VAL A 140 -7.40 14.44 21.00
CA VAL A 140 -6.56 13.61 21.84
C VAL A 140 -5.81 12.60 20.96
N THR A 141 -4.48 12.71 20.91
CA THR A 141 -3.66 11.75 20.14
C THR A 141 -2.95 10.78 21.07
N HIS A 142 -3.07 9.49 20.81
CA HIS A 142 -2.31 8.42 21.46
C HIS A 142 -1.10 7.97 20.63
N PHE A 143 -0.74 8.74 19.61
CA PHE A 143 0.40 8.48 18.72
C PHE A 143 1.70 8.90 19.41
N ASP A 144 2.60 7.93 19.67
CA ASP A 144 3.97 8.19 20.15
C ASP A 144 4.85 8.55 18.95
N GLN A 145 5.14 9.85 18.81
CA GLN A 145 5.86 10.37 17.63
C GLN A 145 7.18 9.65 17.35
N TRP A 146 7.96 9.30 18.37
CA TRP A 146 9.24 8.65 18.15
C TRP A 146 9.07 7.16 17.82
N ARG A 147 8.41 6.42 18.69
CA ARG A 147 8.27 4.96 18.56
C ARG A 147 7.45 4.55 17.33
N ASP A 148 6.36 5.26 17.07
CA ASP A 148 5.49 4.91 15.95
C ASP A 148 6.09 5.36 14.61
N ASN A 149 6.85 6.46 14.54
CA ASN A 149 7.61 6.83 13.34
C ASN A 149 8.74 5.84 13.04
N VAL A 150 9.49 5.35 14.04
CA VAL A 150 10.50 4.32 13.84
C VAL A 150 9.87 3.03 13.30
N ARG A 151 8.73 2.59 13.88
CA ARG A 151 8.00 1.41 13.38
C ARG A 151 7.49 1.60 11.96
N LEU A 152 7.01 2.78 11.63
CA LEU A 152 6.53 3.10 10.30
C LEU A 152 7.68 3.10 9.28
N SER A 153 8.82 3.69 9.63
CA SER A 153 10.02 3.69 8.78
C SER A 153 10.55 2.27 8.53
N LEU A 154 10.61 1.43 9.57
CA LEU A 154 10.97 0.03 9.42
C LEU A 154 9.99 -0.74 8.54
N LEU A 155 8.69 -0.48 8.69
CA LEU A 155 7.67 -1.09 7.84
C LEU A 155 7.88 -0.71 6.38
N HIS A 156 8.01 0.57 6.06
CA HIS A 156 8.26 1.02 4.68
C HIS A 156 9.53 0.40 4.10
N THR A 157 10.61 0.34 4.88
CA THR A 157 11.84 -0.35 4.46
C THR A 157 11.57 -1.82 4.10
N CYS A 158 10.85 -2.55 4.96
CA CYS A 158 10.49 -3.95 4.69
C CYS A 158 9.59 -4.10 3.45
N LEU A 159 8.63 -3.18 3.26
CA LEU A 159 7.73 -3.22 2.10
C LEU A 159 8.47 -2.91 0.80
N VAL A 160 9.37 -1.92 0.79
CA VAL A 160 10.23 -1.62 -0.37
C VAL A 160 11.13 -2.80 -0.70
N LEU A 161 11.82 -3.37 0.28
CA LEU A 161 12.64 -4.56 0.08
C LEU A 161 11.80 -5.72 -0.48
N ARG A 162 10.61 -5.94 0.07
CA ARG A 162 9.69 -6.98 -0.43
C ARG A 162 9.22 -6.73 -1.85
N ARG A 163 9.07 -5.47 -2.28
CA ARG A 163 8.74 -5.12 -3.66
C ARG A 163 9.90 -5.44 -4.61
N ILE A 164 11.13 -5.16 -4.18
CA ILE A 164 12.35 -5.39 -4.96
C ILE A 164 12.65 -6.89 -5.05
N LEU A 165 12.49 -7.63 -3.96
CA LEU A 165 12.78 -9.06 -3.93
C LEU A 165 11.78 -9.87 -4.78
N PRO A 166 12.21 -11.00 -5.40
CA PRO A 166 11.36 -11.88 -6.22
C PRO A 166 10.41 -12.73 -5.38
N ILE A 167 9.76 -12.11 -4.39
CA ILE A 167 8.78 -12.79 -3.53
C ILE A 167 7.40 -12.53 -4.09
N PRO A 168 6.61 -13.58 -4.47
CA PRO A 168 5.30 -13.37 -5.04
C PRO A 168 4.36 -12.73 -4.05
N HIS A 169 3.52 -11.87 -4.57
CA HIS A 169 2.37 -11.39 -3.83
C HIS A 169 1.19 -12.33 -4.06
N LYS A 170 0.55 -12.74 -2.96
CA LYS A 170 -0.64 -13.58 -3.04
C LYS A 170 -1.78 -12.80 -3.66
N ARG A 171 -2.32 -13.23 -4.81
CA ARG A 171 -3.47 -12.63 -5.46
C ARG A 171 -4.75 -13.15 -4.82
N LEU A 172 -5.62 -12.25 -4.38
CA LEU A 172 -6.82 -12.55 -3.61
C LEU A 172 -8.05 -11.79 -4.09
N ALA A 173 -7.88 -10.78 -4.97
CA ALA A 173 -8.99 -10.00 -5.50
C ALA A 173 -9.84 -10.87 -6.44
N PRO A 174 -11.18 -10.73 -6.41
CA PRO A 174 -12.07 -11.40 -7.35
C PRO A 174 -11.75 -10.98 -8.79
N GLY A 175 -11.70 -11.96 -9.70
CA GLY A 175 -11.55 -11.71 -11.15
C GLY A 175 -10.16 -11.27 -11.59
N ASP A 176 -9.13 -11.35 -10.75
CA ASP A 176 -7.75 -11.04 -11.16
C ASP A 176 -7.13 -12.25 -11.90
N PRO A 177 -6.92 -12.17 -13.25
CA PRO A 177 -6.39 -13.28 -14.02
C PRO A 177 -4.88 -13.45 -13.90
N GLU A 178 -4.15 -12.44 -13.40
CA GLU A 178 -2.69 -12.48 -13.36
C GLU A 178 -2.15 -13.19 -12.11
N ARG A 179 -1.98 -14.50 -12.23
CA ARG A 179 -1.01 -15.22 -11.40
C ARG A 179 0.39 -14.75 -11.81
N THR A 180 1.15 -14.17 -10.89
CA THR A 180 2.59 -13.94 -11.11
C THR A 180 3.23 -15.28 -11.48
N ASP A 181 3.55 -15.46 -12.74
CA ASP A 181 4.17 -16.70 -13.21
C ASP A 181 5.64 -16.71 -12.80
N TRP A 182 5.94 -17.45 -11.73
CA TRP A 182 7.31 -17.70 -11.27
C TRP A 182 8.21 -18.31 -12.33
N ARG A 183 7.62 -18.97 -13.30
CA ARG A 183 8.36 -19.61 -14.40
C ARG A 183 9.09 -18.58 -15.26
N ILE A 184 8.68 -17.30 -15.23
CA ILE A 184 9.41 -16.24 -15.92
C ILE A 184 10.81 -16.05 -15.33
N LEU A 185 10.97 -16.16 -14.01
CA LEU A 185 12.29 -16.09 -13.34
C LEU A 185 13.15 -17.33 -13.60
N LEU A 186 12.52 -18.48 -13.90
CA LEU A 186 13.22 -19.72 -14.22
C LEU A 186 13.59 -19.85 -15.71
N HIS A 187 13.07 -18.98 -16.59
CA HIS A 187 13.36 -18.95 -18.01
C HIS A 187 14.18 -17.74 -18.41
N PRO A 188 15.52 -17.81 -18.43
CA PRO A 188 16.40 -16.67 -18.69
C PRO A 188 16.12 -15.99 -20.04
N LEU A 189 15.74 -16.75 -21.07
CA LEU A 189 15.41 -16.18 -22.38
C LEU A 189 14.12 -15.34 -22.38
N ARG A 190 13.10 -15.73 -21.65
CA ARG A 190 11.88 -14.91 -21.46
C ARG A 190 12.14 -13.70 -20.58
N PHE A 191 12.97 -13.86 -19.56
CA PHE A 191 13.42 -12.78 -18.71
C PHE A 191 14.18 -11.70 -19.49
N CYS A 192 15.02 -12.08 -20.46
CA CYS A 192 15.75 -11.15 -21.31
C CYS A 192 14.90 -10.53 -22.42
N ARG A 193 13.81 -11.18 -22.87
CA ARG A 193 12.91 -10.64 -23.91
C ARG A 193 11.92 -9.62 -23.40
N ALA A 194 11.41 -9.79 -22.18
CA ALA A 194 10.44 -8.86 -21.60
C ALA A 194 10.90 -7.38 -21.58
N PRO A 195 12.20 -7.07 -21.32
CA PRO A 195 12.71 -5.70 -21.42
C PRO A 195 12.68 -5.10 -22.84
N LEU A 196 12.84 -5.92 -23.87
CA LEU A 196 12.92 -5.47 -25.27
C LEU A 196 11.55 -5.09 -25.85
N GLU A 197 10.47 -5.51 -25.21
CA GLU A 197 9.09 -5.24 -25.63
C GLU A 197 8.47 -4.02 -24.93
N GLU A 198 9.22 -3.37 -24.03
CA GLU A 198 8.72 -2.23 -23.24
C GLU A 198 8.96 -0.91 -23.99
N ASN A 199 7.89 -0.11 -24.14
CA ASN A 199 7.99 1.23 -24.70
C ASN A 199 8.74 2.16 -23.72
N ALA A 200 9.80 2.81 -24.23
CA ALA A 200 10.59 3.75 -23.45
C ALA A 200 9.90 5.12 -23.39
N ASP A 201 9.53 5.56 -22.19
CA ASP A 201 9.13 6.93 -21.92
C ASP A 201 10.29 7.72 -21.28
N PRO A 202 10.42 9.06 -21.53
CA PRO A 202 11.56 9.84 -21.03
C PRO A 202 11.73 9.84 -19.51
N PRO A 203 10.67 9.95 -18.67
CA PRO A 203 10.79 9.84 -17.22
C PRO A 203 11.23 8.47 -16.75
N GLY A 204 10.73 7.40 -17.38
CA GLY A 204 11.12 6.03 -17.10
C GLY A 204 12.57 5.75 -17.45
N LEU A 205 13.05 6.30 -18.58
CA LEU A 205 14.45 6.20 -18.98
C LEU A 205 15.39 6.90 -17.99
N ALA A 206 15.04 8.12 -17.55
CA ALA A 206 15.82 8.86 -16.54
C ALA A 206 15.87 8.10 -15.19
N ALA A 207 14.74 7.55 -14.75
CA ALA A 207 14.70 6.74 -13.53
C ALA A 207 15.53 5.46 -13.64
N SER A 208 15.50 4.80 -14.79
CA SER A 208 16.33 3.60 -15.07
C SER A 208 17.82 3.91 -15.06
N ALA A 209 18.23 5.03 -15.67
CA ALA A 209 19.62 5.49 -15.65
C ALA A 209 20.09 5.80 -14.23
N ALA A 210 19.26 6.45 -13.41
CA ALA A 210 19.56 6.73 -12.01
C ALA A 210 19.74 5.44 -11.18
N VAL A 211 18.85 4.47 -11.34
CA VAL A 211 18.94 3.14 -10.69
C VAL A 211 20.20 2.41 -11.16
N GLY A 212 20.47 2.40 -12.47
CA GLY A 212 21.65 1.78 -13.04
C GLY A 212 22.95 2.37 -12.49
N THR A 213 23.05 3.71 -12.44
CA THR A 213 24.20 4.42 -11.88
C THR A 213 24.40 4.11 -10.40
N TYR A 214 23.32 4.10 -9.61
CA TYR A 214 23.37 3.77 -8.19
C TYR A 214 23.96 2.37 -7.94
N PHE A 215 23.45 1.36 -8.64
CA PHE A 215 23.94 -0.01 -8.47
C PHE A 215 25.33 -0.24 -9.07
N ALA A 216 25.72 0.51 -10.10
CA ALA A 216 27.07 0.41 -10.68
C ALA A 216 28.17 0.85 -9.71
N VAL A 217 27.86 1.75 -8.76
CA VAL A 217 28.81 2.22 -7.74
C VAL A 217 28.91 1.25 -6.56
N LEU A 218 27.94 0.35 -6.37
CA LEU A 218 27.97 -0.62 -5.30
C LEU A 218 28.97 -1.74 -5.63
N PRO A 219 29.84 -2.19 -4.68
CA PRO A 219 30.85 -3.22 -4.93
C PRO A 219 30.23 -4.64 -4.95
N LEU A 220 29.17 -4.83 -5.75
CA LEU A 220 28.49 -6.11 -5.92
C LEU A 220 29.09 -6.87 -7.11
N ILE A 221 30.36 -7.25 -7.01
CA ILE A 221 31.13 -7.88 -8.08
C ILE A 221 30.40 -9.11 -8.61
N GLY A 222 30.05 -9.09 -9.91
CA GLY A 222 29.44 -10.21 -10.63
C GLY A 222 27.90 -10.31 -10.57
N VAL A 223 27.23 -9.62 -9.65
CA VAL A 223 25.75 -9.75 -9.46
C VAL A 223 25.00 -8.46 -9.76
N HIS A 224 25.69 -7.32 -9.85
CA HIS A 224 25.06 -6.00 -9.95
C HIS A 224 24.20 -5.83 -11.21
N MET A 225 24.61 -6.37 -12.36
CA MET A 225 23.79 -6.28 -13.59
C MET A 225 22.47 -7.04 -13.46
N ALA A 226 22.46 -8.20 -12.85
CA ALA A 226 21.25 -8.96 -12.59
C ALA A 226 20.33 -8.24 -11.59
N VAL A 227 20.91 -7.63 -10.56
CA VAL A 227 20.16 -6.84 -9.56
C VAL A 227 19.58 -5.58 -10.17
N ILE A 228 20.35 -4.84 -10.99
CA ILE A 228 19.88 -3.65 -11.72
C ILE A 228 18.69 -4.01 -12.59
N LEU A 229 18.86 -5.00 -13.47
CA LEU A 229 17.82 -5.44 -14.39
C LEU A 229 16.56 -5.89 -13.65
N TYR A 230 16.75 -6.66 -12.58
CA TYR A 230 15.67 -7.10 -11.72
C TYR A 230 14.92 -5.92 -11.07
N CYS A 231 15.62 -4.94 -10.50
CA CYS A 231 15.02 -3.75 -9.91
C CYS A 231 14.24 -2.93 -10.94
N CYS A 232 14.80 -2.73 -12.14
CA CYS A 232 14.11 -2.01 -13.22
C CYS A 232 12.80 -2.69 -13.61
N ILE A 233 12.78 -4.03 -13.75
CA ILE A 233 11.57 -4.80 -14.03
C ILE A 233 10.53 -4.62 -12.92
N ARG A 234 10.96 -4.77 -11.66
CA ARG A 234 10.05 -4.72 -10.51
C ARG A 234 9.45 -3.34 -10.26
N LEU A 235 10.20 -2.29 -10.52
CA LEU A 235 9.77 -0.90 -10.37
C LEU A 235 9.07 -0.36 -11.62
N LYS A 236 8.92 -1.19 -12.69
CA LYS A 236 8.38 -0.79 -14.00
C LYS A 236 9.15 0.39 -14.62
N LEU A 237 10.47 0.41 -14.42
CA LEU A 237 11.37 1.37 -15.03
C LEU A 237 11.88 0.82 -16.38
N ASN A 238 12.33 1.72 -17.24
CA ASN A 238 13.02 1.32 -18.47
C ASN A 238 14.32 0.58 -18.12
N LYS A 239 14.66 -0.43 -18.92
CA LYS A 239 15.72 -1.40 -18.64
C LYS A 239 17.02 -1.10 -19.40
N VAL A 240 17.19 0.16 -19.80
CA VAL A 240 18.36 0.64 -20.53
C VAL A 240 19.47 1.05 -19.59
#